data_c04d08bd8d5d6b744c18380d3a58a8a1
#
_entry.id   c04d08bd8d5d6b744c18380d3a58a8a1
#
_cell.length_a   1.000
_cell.length_b   1.000
_cell.length_c   1.000
_cell.angle_alpha   90.00
_cell.angle_beta   90.00
_cell.angle_gamma   90.00
#
_symmetry.space_group_name_H-M   'P 1'
#
loop_
_entity.id
_entity.type
_entity.pdbx_description
1 polymer ?
#
loop_
_entity_poly.entity_id
_entity_poly.type
_entity_poly.pdbx_seq_one_letter_code
_entity_poly.pdbx_strand_id
1 'polypeptide(L)'
;FYQAVRRCWRFGQTEDVNVHVVLSEPEMPVLVNIKRKEADAERMAVAMVDHVCSMESWGSLSATQDEYMTGHSKGNGWDMHHGDCIEGVAKLKSDSIHYTVFSPPFASLYTYSASVRDMGNCANNAEFIEQFKFLVDELYRVTMPGRLLSFHCMNLPSSKARDGVTTS
;
A
#
# COMPACT_ATOMS: atom_id res chain seq x y z
N PHE A 1 -12.07 12.55 -11.32
CA PHE A 1 -11.74 13.58 -12.32
C PHE A 1 -10.50 13.17 -13.12
N TYR A 2 -9.32 13.05 -12.53
CA TYR A 2 -8.04 12.70 -13.16
C TYR A 2 -8.13 11.43 -14.04
N GLN A 3 -8.71 10.34 -13.54
CA GLN A 3 -8.85 9.10 -14.29
C GLN A 3 -9.76 9.25 -15.54
N ALA A 4 -10.80 10.09 -15.46
CA ALA A 4 -11.67 10.35 -16.60
C ALA A 4 -10.92 11.12 -17.70
N VAL A 5 -10.15 12.14 -17.32
CA VAL A 5 -9.32 12.92 -18.26
C VAL A 5 -8.25 12.04 -18.91
N ARG A 6 -7.58 11.19 -18.13
CA ARG A 6 -6.56 10.26 -18.64
C ARG A 6 -7.09 9.22 -19.63
N ARG A 7 -8.38 8.90 -19.61
CA ARG A 7 -8.98 8.02 -20.62
C ARG A 7 -9.08 8.66 -21.98
N CYS A 8 -9.21 9.98 -22.03
CA CYS A 8 -9.25 10.76 -23.26
C CYS A 8 -7.85 11.10 -23.75
N TRP A 9 -6.94 11.38 -22.83
CA TRP A 9 -5.54 11.72 -23.12
C TRP A 9 -4.66 10.47 -22.94
N ARG A 10 -4.46 9.74 -24.04
CA ARG A 10 -3.67 8.50 -24.10
C ARG A 10 -2.34 8.71 -24.80
N PHE A 11 -1.40 7.81 -24.57
CA PHE A 11 -0.15 7.76 -25.33
C PHE A 11 -0.43 7.66 -26.84
N GLY A 12 0.20 8.55 -27.62
CA GLY A 12 -0.01 8.66 -29.06
C GLY A 12 -1.12 9.62 -29.49
N GLN A 13 -1.80 10.31 -28.56
CA GLN A 13 -2.74 11.38 -28.87
C GLN A 13 -1.96 12.62 -29.37
N THR A 14 -2.31 13.10 -30.56
CA THR A 14 -1.70 14.27 -31.22
C THR A 14 -2.57 15.51 -31.15
N GLU A 15 -3.86 15.35 -30.86
CA GLU A 15 -4.83 16.45 -30.79
C GLU A 15 -5.04 16.91 -29.34
N ASP A 16 -5.31 18.20 -29.19
CA ASP A 16 -5.59 18.78 -27.87
C ASP A 16 -6.91 18.22 -27.29
N VAL A 17 -6.89 17.83 -26.02
CA VAL A 17 -8.06 17.38 -25.30
C VAL A 17 -8.62 18.53 -24.46
N ASN A 18 -9.78 19.05 -24.86
CA ASN A 18 -10.48 20.08 -24.11
C ASN A 18 -11.45 19.46 -23.12
N VAL A 19 -11.29 19.81 -21.84
CA VAL A 19 -12.14 19.32 -20.74
C VAL A 19 -13.02 20.45 -20.24
N HIS A 20 -14.34 20.33 -20.42
CA HIS A 20 -15.32 21.26 -19.92
C HIS A 20 -15.97 20.72 -18.65
N VAL A 21 -15.82 21.44 -17.54
CA VAL A 21 -16.43 21.07 -16.25
C VAL A 21 -17.61 22.02 -16.00
N VAL A 22 -18.81 21.46 -16.04
CA VAL A 22 -20.04 22.22 -15.77
C VAL A 22 -20.38 22.05 -14.29
N LEU A 23 -20.48 23.17 -13.57
CA LEU A 23 -20.74 23.19 -12.11
C LEU A 23 -21.80 24.23 -11.81
N SER A 24 -22.62 23.95 -10.82
CA SER A 24 -23.47 24.96 -10.18
C SER A 24 -22.65 25.78 -9.16
N GLU A 25 -23.13 26.97 -8.82
CA GLU A 25 -22.46 27.86 -7.88
C GLU A 25 -22.16 27.19 -6.51
N PRO A 26 -23.07 26.41 -5.90
CA PRO A 26 -22.80 25.69 -4.66
C PRO A 26 -21.70 24.61 -4.76
N GLU A 27 -21.36 24.15 -5.98
CA GLU A 27 -20.35 23.10 -6.22
C GLU A 27 -18.94 23.67 -6.46
N MET A 28 -18.78 24.98 -6.51
CA MET A 28 -17.47 25.62 -6.69
C MET A 28 -16.41 25.17 -5.66
N PRO A 29 -16.73 24.95 -4.37
CA PRO A 29 -15.76 24.42 -3.41
C PRO A 29 -15.22 23.04 -3.77
N VAL A 30 -16.01 22.21 -4.46
CA VAL A 30 -15.59 20.89 -4.94
C VAL A 30 -14.51 21.03 -5.99
N LEU A 31 -14.65 21.95 -6.94
CA LEU A 31 -13.65 22.22 -7.97
C LEU A 31 -12.32 22.71 -7.35
N VAL A 32 -12.41 23.61 -6.39
CA VAL A 32 -11.22 24.10 -5.66
C VAL A 32 -10.49 22.94 -4.98
N ASN A 33 -11.23 22.03 -4.35
CA ASN A 33 -10.66 20.86 -3.69
C ASN A 33 -10.03 19.87 -4.67
N ILE A 34 -10.64 19.68 -5.84
CA ILE A 34 -10.08 18.84 -6.92
C ILE A 34 -8.75 19.42 -7.40
N LYS A 35 -8.70 20.71 -7.71
CA LYS A 35 -7.47 21.40 -8.16
C LYS A 35 -6.36 21.34 -7.10
N ARG A 36 -6.72 21.49 -5.83
CA ARG A 36 -5.75 21.34 -4.73
C ARG A 36 -5.16 19.93 -4.69
N LYS A 37 -6.01 18.90 -4.80
CA LYS A 37 -5.57 17.49 -4.81
C LYS A 37 -4.69 17.16 -6.02
N GLU A 38 -4.97 17.73 -7.18
CA GLU A 38 -4.13 17.58 -8.37
C GLU A 38 -2.73 18.20 -8.14
N ALA A 39 -2.67 19.40 -7.62
CA ALA A 39 -1.39 20.05 -7.31
C ALA A 39 -0.61 19.30 -6.21
N ASP A 40 -1.30 18.72 -5.23
CA ASP A 40 -0.69 17.90 -4.19
C ASP A 40 -0.11 16.60 -4.79
N ALA A 41 -0.85 15.94 -5.69
CA ALA A 41 -0.41 14.74 -6.38
C ALA A 41 0.79 15.01 -7.31
N GLU A 42 0.81 16.13 -8.00
CA GLU A 42 1.92 16.53 -8.85
C GLU A 42 3.19 16.82 -8.04
N ARG A 43 3.08 17.55 -6.93
CA ARG A 43 4.20 17.77 -6.00
C ARG A 43 4.74 16.45 -5.43
N MET A 44 3.85 15.53 -5.10
CA MET A 44 4.23 14.22 -4.58
C MET A 44 4.94 13.38 -5.66
N ALA A 45 4.49 13.44 -6.91
CA ALA A 45 5.14 12.76 -8.04
C ALA A 45 6.55 13.30 -8.29
N VAL A 46 6.73 14.63 -8.28
CA VAL A 46 8.05 15.26 -8.42
C VAL A 46 8.98 14.88 -7.28
N ALA A 47 8.49 14.94 -6.03
CA ALA A 47 9.29 14.55 -4.88
C ALA A 47 9.68 13.06 -4.92
N MET A 48 8.81 12.20 -5.44
CA MET A 48 9.11 10.77 -5.62
C MET A 48 10.20 10.56 -6.68
N VAL A 49 10.13 11.28 -7.82
CA VAL A 49 11.17 11.22 -8.86
C VAL A 49 12.50 11.71 -8.32
N ASP A 50 12.54 12.84 -7.62
CA ASP A 50 13.76 13.35 -6.99
C ASP A 50 14.36 12.36 -5.99
N HIS A 51 13.50 11.70 -5.22
CA HIS A 51 13.94 10.67 -4.28
C HIS A 51 14.53 9.44 -4.99
N VAL A 52 13.88 8.96 -6.05
CA VAL A 52 14.38 7.84 -6.87
C VAL A 52 15.68 8.22 -7.55
N CYS A 53 15.78 9.40 -8.18
CA CYS A 53 17.02 9.87 -8.80
C CYS A 53 18.17 10.05 -7.79
N SER A 54 17.87 10.46 -6.56
CA SER A 54 18.88 10.53 -5.50
C SER A 54 19.34 9.14 -5.04
N MET A 55 18.47 8.13 -5.11
CA MET A 55 18.83 6.73 -4.82
C MET A 55 19.66 6.09 -5.94
N GLU A 56 19.39 6.41 -7.21
CA GLU A 56 20.19 5.91 -8.34
C GLU A 56 21.64 6.43 -8.33
N SER A 57 21.90 7.60 -7.72
CA SER A 57 23.25 8.12 -7.51
C SER A 57 24.05 7.36 -6.43
N TRP A 58 23.41 6.55 -5.65
CA TRP A 58 24.02 5.60 -4.72
C TRP A 58 24.27 4.28 -5.45
N GLY A 59 25.39 4.22 -6.15
CA GLY A 59 25.84 3.13 -7.01
C GLY A 59 25.32 1.76 -6.67
N SER A 60 24.99 1.03 -7.73
CA SER A 60 24.81 -0.44 -7.78
C SER A 60 24.80 -1.12 -6.42
N LEU A 61 23.65 -1.14 -5.77
CA LEU A 61 23.42 -2.04 -4.65
C LEU A 61 23.47 -3.45 -5.19
N SER A 62 24.65 -4.10 -5.06
CA SER A 62 24.70 -5.57 -5.11
C SER A 62 23.63 -6.04 -4.13
N ALA A 63 22.71 -6.84 -4.63
CA ALA A 63 21.68 -7.49 -3.83
C ALA A 63 22.36 -8.40 -2.78
N THR A 64 22.75 -7.79 -1.67
CA THR A 64 23.04 -8.52 -0.45
C THR A 64 21.73 -8.64 0.30
N GLN A 65 21.33 -9.88 0.48
CA GLN A 65 20.20 -10.34 1.25
C GLN A 65 19.95 -9.48 2.50
N ASP A 66 18.67 -9.08 2.69
CA ASP A 66 18.05 -8.74 3.96
C ASP A 66 18.34 -7.40 4.64
N GLU A 67 18.79 -6.35 3.96
CA GLU A 67 18.71 -5.01 4.55
C GLU A 67 17.44 -4.26 4.09
N TYR A 68 16.30 -4.56 4.70
CA TYR A 68 15.20 -3.63 4.67
C TYR A 68 15.48 -2.49 5.68
N MET A 69 15.25 -1.25 5.24
CA MET A 69 15.45 -0.08 6.10
C MET A 69 14.53 -0.16 7.32
N THR A 70 15.11 -0.20 8.50
CA THR A 70 14.36 -0.13 9.75
C THR A 70 14.41 1.30 10.29
N GLY A 71 13.32 1.74 10.88
CA GLY A 71 13.21 3.07 11.46
C GLY A 71 12.29 3.08 12.68
N HIS A 72 12.55 4.01 13.59
CA HIS A 72 11.72 4.24 14.75
C HIS A 72 11.55 5.73 14.99
N SER A 73 10.31 6.14 15.20
CA SER A 73 9.95 7.53 15.53
C SER A 73 8.88 7.54 16.60
N LYS A 74 8.98 8.48 17.53
CA LYS A 74 8.09 8.55 18.68
C LYS A 74 7.69 9.99 18.96
N GLY A 75 6.43 10.18 19.35
CA GLY A 75 5.88 11.48 19.73
C GLY A 75 4.92 11.36 20.91
N ASN A 76 4.25 12.45 21.24
CA ASN A 76 3.28 12.43 22.31
C ASN A 76 2.04 11.60 21.92
N GLY A 77 1.87 10.45 22.59
CA GLY A 77 0.75 9.54 22.40
C GLY A 77 0.83 8.62 21.17
N TRP A 78 1.97 8.57 20.47
CA TRP A 78 2.19 7.65 19.37
C TRP A 78 3.62 7.13 19.31
N ASP A 79 3.77 5.94 18.74
CA ASP A 79 5.03 5.26 18.53
C ASP A 79 4.96 4.56 17.17
N MET A 80 5.89 4.85 16.26
CA MET A 80 5.90 4.35 14.89
C MET A 80 7.18 3.57 14.60
N HIS A 81 7.00 2.34 14.15
CA HIS A 81 8.07 1.46 13.73
C HIS A 81 7.98 1.20 12.23
N HIS A 82 9.06 1.38 11.52
CA HIS A 82 9.25 0.93 10.16
C HIS A 82 10.11 -0.33 10.17
N GLY A 83 9.60 -1.43 9.64
CA GLY A 83 10.30 -2.71 9.63
C GLY A 83 9.36 -3.90 9.39
N ASP A 84 9.85 -5.10 9.61
CA ASP A 84 9.03 -6.31 9.53
C ASP A 84 7.92 -6.27 10.59
N CYS A 85 6.67 -6.40 10.15
CA CYS A 85 5.51 -6.28 11.03
C CYS A 85 5.42 -7.45 12.04
N ILE A 86 5.85 -8.65 11.66
CA ILE A 86 5.84 -9.83 12.56
C ILE A 86 6.83 -9.59 13.70
N GLU A 87 8.05 -9.17 13.36
CA GLU A 87 9.07 -8.83 14.38
C GLU A 87 8.65 -7.64 15.26
N GLY A 88 7.96 -6.66 14.65
CA GLY A 88 7.42 -5.51 15.37
C GLY A 88 6.38 -5.93 16.40
N VAL A 89 5.40 -6.73 15.98
CA VAL A 89 4.32 -7.22 16.86
C VAL A 89 4.85 -8.20 17.91
N ALA A 90 5.83 -9.04 17.57
CA ALA A 90 6.45 -9.97 18.53
C ALA A 90 7.06 -9.29 19.76
N LYS A 91 7.49 -8.03 19.63
CA LYS A 91 8.04 -7.23 20.74
C LYS A 91 6.97 -6.69 21.69
N LEU A 92 5.71 -6.71 21.29
CA LEU A 92 4.60 -6.24 22.10
C LEU A 92 4.22 -7.27 23.18
N LYS A 93 3.78 -6.77 24.32
CA LYS A 93 3.31 -7.63 25.43
C LYS A 93 2.01 -8.34 25.04
N SER A 94 1.86 -9.60 25.44
CA SER A 94 0.59 -10.33 25.32
C SER A 94 -0.55 -9.60 26.02
N ASP A 95 -1.75 -9.71 25.48
CA ASP A 95 -2.98 -9.14 26.04
C ASP A 95 -2.87 -7.62 26.32
N SER A 96 -2.22 -6.86 25.44
CA SER A 96 -1.97 -5.43 25.64
C SER A 96 -2.64 -4.52 24.62
N ILE A 97 -3.09 -5.06 23.50
CA ILE A 97 -3.68 -4.27 22.41
C ILE A 97 -5.19 -4.32 22.47
N HIS A 98 -5.81 -3.14 22.51
CA HIS A 98 -7.25 -2.99 22.58
C HIS A 98 -7.93 -3.07 21.22
N TYR A 99 -7.26 -2.60 20.18
CA TYR A 99 -7.80 -2.59 18.83
C TYR A 99 -6.67 -2.53 17.80
N THR A 100 -6.74 -3.40 16.80
CA THR A 100 -5.79 -3.43 15.69
C THR A 100 -6.52 -3.14 14.39
N VAL A 101 -5.94 -2.24 13.57
CA VAL A 101 -6.39 -1.95 12.20
C VAL A 101 -5.20 -2.06 11.27
N PHE A 102 -5.31 -2.87 10.22
CA PHE A 102 -4.24 -3.02 9.25
C PHE A 102 -4.76 -3.45 7.87
N SER A 103 -3.91 -3.35 6.86
CA SER A 103 -4.14 -3.83 5.51
C SER A 103 -2.98 -4.73 5.12
N PRO A 104 -3.16 -6.06 5.11
CA PRO A 104 -2.13 -6.96 4.61
C PRO A 104 -1.96 -6.80 3.10
N PRO A 105 -0.86 -7.25 2.50
CA PRO A 105 -0.75 -7.39 1.05
C PRO A 105 -1.91 -8.21 0.50
N PHE A 106 -2.35 -7.88 -0.72
CA PHE A 106 -3.41 -8.65 -1.41
C PHE A 106 -2.78 -9.81 -2.18
N ALA A 107 -2.25 -10.78 -1.46
CA ALA A 107 -1.43 -11.86 -1.99
C ALA A 107 -0.33 -11.31 -2.94
N SER A 108 -0.08 -11.96 -4.06
CA SER A 108 0.92 -11.56 -5.06
C SER A 108 0.44 -10.48 -6.06
N LEU A 109 -0.56 -9.67 -5.68
CA LEU A 109 -1.08 -8.63 -6.60
C LEU A 109 -0.10 -7.48 -6.78
N TYR A 110 0.63 -7.12 -5.74
CA TYR A 110 1.64 -6.07 -5.74
C TYR A 110 2.89 -6.53 -4.99
N THR A 111 4.06 -6.21 -5.55
CA THR A 111 5.35 -6.35 -4.88
C THR A 111 5.68 -5.02 -4.20
N TYR A 112 5.93 -5.04 -2.90
CA TYR A 112 6.23 -3.85 -2.11
C TYR A 112 7.71 -3.67 -1.84
N SER A 113 8.46 -4.77 -1.80
CA SER A 113 9.91 -4.77 -1.61
C SER A 113 10.56 -5.96 -2.32
N ALA A 114 11.89 -5.98 -2.40
CA ALA A 114 12.65 -7.12 -2.92
C ALA A 114 12.92 -8.20 -1.85
N SER A 115 12.47 -7.99 -0.60
CA SER A 115 12.70 -8.93 0.49
C SER A 115 11.91 -10.22 0.28
N VAL A 116 12.54 -11.34 0.57
CA VAL A 116 11.88 -12.66 0.62
C VAL A 116 10.83 -12.77 1.73
N ARG A 117 10.89 -11.87 2.70
CA ARG A 117 9.93 -11.78 3.83
C ARG A 117 8.70 -10.93 3.50
N ASP A 118 8.68 -10.27 2.35
CA ASP A 118 7.51 -9.53 1.88
C ASP A 118 6.46 -10.52 1.40
N MET A 119 5.34 -10.59 2.10
CA MET A 119 4.21 -11.46 1.76
C MET A 119 3.61 -11.15 0.37
N GLY A 120 3.88 -9.96 -0.20
CA GLY A 120 3.52 -9.61 -1.58
C GLY A 120 4.31 -10.40 -2.63
N ASN A 121 5.44 -11.02 -2.27
CA ASN A 121 6.30 -11.80 -3.14
C ASN A 121 5.97 -13.30 -3.17
N CYS A 122 4.92 -13.75 -2.48
CA CYS A 122 4.49 -15.15 -2.47
C CYS A 122 4.16 -15.65 -3.88
N ALA A 123 4.61 -16.85 -4.20
CA ALA A 123 4.39 -17.45 -5.52
C ALA A 123 2.90 -17.80 -5.78
N ASN A 124 2.14 -18.09 -4.73
CA ASN A 124 0.73 -18.47 -4.82
C ASN A 124 -0.03 -18.14 -3.53
N ASN A 125 -1.35 -18.27 -3.58
CA ASN A 125 -2.22 -17.97 -2.45
C ASN A 125 -2.01 -18.89 -1.24
N ALA A 126 -1.61 -20.14 -1.44
CA ALA A 126 -1.36 -21.08 -0.35
C ALA A 126 -0.14 -20.64 0.47
N GLU A 127 0.94 -20.28 -0.20
CA GLU A 127 2.15 -19.73 0.43
C GLU A 127 1.85 -18.42 1.17
N PHE A 128 1.06 -17.52 0.54
CA PHE A 128 0.63 -16.30 1.21
C PHE A 128 -0.12 -16.60 2.52
N ILE A 129 -1.07 -17.53 2.52
CA ILE A 129 -1.83 -17.89 3.71
C ILE A 129 -0.93 -18.50 4.79
N GLU A 130 0.07 -19.31 4.42
CA GLU A 130 1.01 -19.86 5.38
C GLU A 130 1.88 -18.78 6.04
N GLN A 131 2.37 -17.84 5.26
CA GLN A 131 3.13 -16.70 5.80
C GLN A 131 2.23 -15.78 6.64
N PHE A 132 0.99 -15.55 6.21
CA PHE A 132 0.05 -14.71 6.94
C PHE A 132 -0.32 -15.28 8.31
N LYS A 133 -0.30 -16.60 8.49
CA LYS A 133 -0.52 -17.24 9.80
C LYS A 133 0.42 -16.71 10.88
N PHE A 134 1.69 -16.51 10.56
CA PHE A 134 2.65 -15.99 11.55
C PHE A 134 2.23 -14.62 12.11
N LEU A 135 1.71 -13.75 11.24
CA LEU A 135 1.18 -12.46 11.69
C LEU A 135 -0.10 -12.63 12.51
N VAL A 136 -1.00 -13.51 12.09
CA VAL A 136 -2.27 -13.77 12.79
C VAL A 136 -2.03 -14.30 14.19
N ASP A 137 -1.10 -15.23 14.35
CA ASP A 137 -0.76 -15.82 15.66
C ASP A 137 -0.25 -14.73 16.62
N GLU A 138 0.63 -13.85 16.15
CA GLU A 138 1.14 -12.73 16.95
C GLU A 138 0.04 -11.71 17.26
N LEU A 139 -0.81 -11.38 16.30
CA LEU A 139 -1.94 -10.47 16.52
C LEU A 139 -2.94 -11.05 17.53
N TYR A 140 -3.19 -12.36 17.48
CA TYR A 140 -4.02 -13.03 18.47
C TYR A 140 -3.39 -12.95 19.87
N ARG A 141 -2.09 -13.21 19.98
CA ARG A 141 -1.36 -13.16 21.25
C ARG A 141 -1.39 -11.77 21.92
N VAL A 142 -1.25 -10.70 21.13
CA VAL A 142 -1.17 -9.33 21.68
C VAL A 142 -2.55 -8.71 21.94
N THR A 143 -3.59 -9.20 21.26
CA THR A 143 -4.94 -8.64 21.41
C THR A 143 -5.55 -9.09 22.75
N MET A 144 -6.02 -8.14 23.52
CA MET A 144 -6.70 -8.43 24.79
C MET A 144 -7.99 -9.25 24.57
N PRO A 145 -8.31 -10.20 25.46
CA PRO A 145 -9.58 -10.93 25.42
C PRO A 145 -10.80 -10.00 25.29
N GLY A 146 -11.72 -10.33 24.39
CA GLY A 146 -12.93 -9.56 24.14
C GLY A 146 -12.71 -8.26 23.34
N ARG A 147 -11.52 -8.04 22.79
CA ARG A 147 -11.21 -6.91 21.93
C ARG A 147 -11.26 -7.28 20.46
N LEU A 148 -11.24 -6.26 19.60
CA LEU A 148 -11.49 -6.39 18.17
C LEU A 148 -10.24 -6.18 17.35
N LEU A 149 -10.22 -6.84 16.20
CA LEU A 149 -9.25 -6.64 15.14
C LEU A 149 -10.02 -6.39 13.84
N SER A 150 -9.59 -5.42 13.05
CA SER A 150 -10.11 -5.15 11.72
C SER A 150 -8.99 -5.16 10.70
N PHE A 151 -9.21 -5.82 9.58
CA PHE A 151 -8.28 -5.75 8.47
C PHE A 151 -9.01 -5.48 7.15
N HIS A 152 -8.34 -4.71 6.30
CA HIS A 152 -8.84 -4.44 4.95
C HIS A 152 -8.37 -5.55 4.03
N CYS A 153 -9.30 -6.17 3.32
CA CYS A 153 -9.03 -7.17 2.30
C CYS A 153 -9.89 -6.91 1.05
N MET A 154 -9.51 -7.52 -0.06
CA MET A 154 -10.28 -7.47 -1.30
C MET A 154 -10.40 -8.87 -1.90
N ASN A 155 -11.44 -9.10 -2.70
CA ASN A 155 -11.52 -10.28 -3.51
C ASN A 155 -10.46 -10.20 -4.62
N LEU A 156 -9.59 -11.22 -4.69
CA LEU A 156 -8.59 -11.29 -5.74
C LEU A 156 -9.26 -11.65 -7.06
N PRO A 157 -8.89 -10.97 -8.17
CA PRO A 157 -9.36 -11.37 -9.48
C PRO A 157 -8.84 -12.76 -9.80
N SER A 158 -9.74 -13.69 -10.12
CA SER A 158 -9.37 -15.02 -10.61
C SER A 158 -9.42 -15.06 -12.13
N SER A 159 -8.57 -15.88 -12.73
CA SER A 159 -8.59 -16.13 -14.17
C SER A 159 -8.46 -17.62 -14.45
N LYS A 160 -9.08 -18.08 -15.53
CA LYS A 160 -9.00 -19.48 -15.96
C LYS A 160 -7.56 -19.95 -16.21
N ALA A 161 -6.71 -19.05 -16.69
CA ALA A 161 -5.30 -19.35 -16.97
C ALA A 161 -4.45 -19.50 -15.71
N ARG A 162 -4.79 -18.75 -14.64
CA ARG A 162 -4.04 -18.72 -13.38
C ARG A 162 -4.59 -19.70 -12.35
N ASP A 163 -5.92 -19.76 -12.21
CA ASP A 163 -6.58 -20.43 -11.09
C ASP A 163 -7.43 -21.62 -11.56
N GLY A 164 -7.52 -21.87 -12.86
CA GLY A 164 -8.32 -22.97 -13.45
C GLY A 164 -9.83 -22.78 -13.40
N VAL A 165 -10.32 -21.70 -12.77
CA VAL A 165 -11.74 -21.45 -12.54
C VAL A 165 -12.10 -20.02 -12.95
N THR A 166 -13.21 -19.86 -13.67
CA THR A 166 -13.86 -18.56 -13.84
C THR A 166 -14.90 -18.39 -12.76
N THR A 167 -14.69 -17.48 -11.82
CA THR A 167 -15.79 -17.01 -10.97
C THR A 167 -16.66 -16.05 -11.79
N SER A 168 -17.92 -16.41 -11.94
CA SER A 168 -18.97 -15.55 -12.50
C SER A 168 -19.30 -14.40 -11.52
#